data_fedbd0b493296911af265a48ee3d3186
#
_entry.id   fedbd0b493296911af265a48ee3d3186
#
_cell.length_a   1.000
_cell.length_b   1.000
_cell.length_c   1.000
_cell.angle_alpha   90.00
_cell.angle_beta   90.00
_cell.angle_gamma   90.00
#
_symmetry.space_group_name_H-M   'P 1'
#
loop_
_entity.id
_entity.type
_entity.pdbx_description
1 polymer ?
#
loop_
_entity_poly.entity_id
_entity_poly.type
_entity_poly.pdbx_seq_one_letter_code
_entity_poly.pdbx_strand_id
1 'polypeptide(L)'
;MRGRRDSDGITAVLGVPYAAPPFGDRRFRAPQPAPAWDGVRDCTAFGPIAPQSAELPGAPVWRPGDEDILTVNVWVPERADGGALPVFFWIHGGAYTFGSSAQPDFDGAALARAGLAVVSCNYRVGFEGFGQVPGFPDNRGLLDQAAALRWVRENIAAFGGDPGNVTVAGHSSGGGSVACLMAMDQTRGLFRRAIAHSVPSAFFTVELAAAVTGRIAAEAGVAPTADGLLSLRPEALVAASDKTTANCGSDPVTAIHAFDPVIFQPVVDGEVLPVDPLRALASGAAREVDLLVCHTLEEYWFLHAVGAVREVTTEAELADFAASLRLSAHLVDGYRAVMPDAPVLDRYLAIFGDARFGEYTTRLAEQHARAGGRAYLARFARRRGAARPWHTADIPFAFGNLDAVGADFLIGGVPDDHDRALSRRMLRSWADFAATGDPGWPAVTVGATPVKSWAVPGDHLTADDTSARRALWRDVRFDLLRSGQTAGLRAGGDSGA
;
A
#
# COMPACT_ATOMS: atom_id res chain seq x y z
N MET A 1 -10.23 -28.80 -0.01
CA MET A 1 -10.89 -27.57 0.48
C MET A 1 -12.26 -27.44 -0.15
N ARG A 2 -13.23 -26.84 0.55
CA ARG A 2 -14.58 -26.53 0.03
C ARG A 2 -14.71 -25.01 -0.07
N GLY A 3 -14.85 -24.48 -1.28
CA GLY A 3 -15.17 -23.08 -1.55
C GLY A 3 -16.67 -22.88 -1.78
N ARG A 4 -17.05 -21.62 -2.02
CA ARG A 4 -18.39 -21.22 -2.47
C ARG A 4 -18.36 -20.84 -3.95
N ARG A 5 -19.44 -21.09 -4.66
CA ARG A 5 -19.62 -20.69 -6.06
C ARG A 5 -20.75 -19.67 -6.17
N ASP A 6 -20.52 -18.59 -6.92
CA ASP A 6 -21.56 -17.61 -7.21
C ASP A 6 -22.39 -17.99 -8.45
N SER A 7 -23.42 -17.17 -8.74
CA SER A 7 -24.29 -17.35 -9.91
C SER A 7 -23.57 -17.13 -11.24
N ASP A 8 -22.44 -16.41 -11.25
CA ASP A 8 -21.68 -16.03 -12.44
C ASP A 8 -20.55 -17.02 -12.76
N GLY A 9 -20.49 -18.14 -12.02
CA GLY A 9 -19.53 -19.21 -12.23
C GLY A 9 -18.14 -18.94 -11.64
N ILE A 10 -18.03 -17.97 -10.70
CA ILE A 10 -16.79 -17.76 -9.95
C ILE A 10 -16.79 -18.64 -8.70
N THR A 11 -15.71 -19.37 -8.53
CA THR A 11 -15.46 -20.12 -7.29
C THR A 11 -14.56 -19.30 -6.38
N ALA A 12 -15.03 -19.00 -5.17
CA ALA A 12 -14.28 -18.35 -4.11
C ALA A 12 -13.88 -19.37 -3.03
N VAL A 13 -12.58 -19.46 -2.75
CA VAL A 13 -12.01 -20.30 -1.68
C VAL A 13 -11.33 -19.35 -0.71
N LEU A 14 -11.95 -19.14 0.46
CA LEU A 14 -11.63 -18.05 1.38
C LEU A 14 -11.01 -18.58 2.68
N GLY A 15 -10.14 -17.79 3.32
CA GLY A 15 -9.55 -18.11 4.62
C GLY A 15 -8.64 -19.35 4.60
N VAL A 16 -7.89 -19.56 3.51
CA VAL A 16 -6.91 -20.65 3.40
C VAL A 16 -5.62 -20.27 4.12
N PRO A 17 -5.17 -21.00 5.15
CA PRO A 17 -3.92 -20.71 5.82
C PRO A 17 -2.72 -20.88 4.89
N TYR A 18 -1.88 -19.84 4.80
CA TYR A 18 -0.57 -19.92 4.13
C TYR A 18 0.60 -20.06 5.11
N ALA A 19 0.36 -19.74 6.39
CA ALA A 19 1.32 -19.89 7.46
C ALA A 19 0.61 -20.27 8.77
N ALA A 20 1.38 -20.77 9.74
CA ALA A 20 0.89 -21.07 11.08
C ALA A 20 0.46 -19.79 11.83
N PRO A 21 -0.52 -19.85 12.76
CA PRO A 21 -0.89 -18.73 13.60
C PRO A 21 0.33 -18.07 14.26
N PRO A 22 0.54 -16.74 14.12
CA PRO A 22 1.75 -16.06 14.57
C PRO A 22 1.69 -15.62 16.04
N PHE A 23 1.14 -16.46 16.90
CA PHE A 23 0.95 -16.22 18.34
C PHE A 23 1.63 -17.28 19.20
N GLY A 24 1.61 -17.13 20.54
CA GLY A 24 2.30 -18.01 21.46
C GLY A 24 3.81 -17.98 21.19
N ASP A 25 4.44 -19.16 21.11
CA ASP A 25 5.90 -19.29 20.87
C ASP A 25 6.35 -18.77 19.48
N ARG A 26 5.39 -18.53 18.56
CA ARG A 26 5.65 -17.97 17.23
C ARG A 26 5.50 -16.46 17.15
N ARG A 27 5.07 -15.82 18.25
CA ARG A 27 4.85 -14.38 18.25
C ARG A 27 6.16 -13.62 17.97
N PHE A 28 6.07 -12.56 17.18
CA PHE A 28 7.17 -11.74 16.66
C PHE A 28 8.21 -12.46 15.80
N ARG A 29 8.04 -13.75 15.52
CA ARG A 29 8.93 -14.52 14.61
C ARG A 29 8.53 -14.36 13.15
N ALA A 30 9.44 -14.75 12.27
CA ALA A 30 9.13 -14.96 10.85
C ALA A 30 8.00 -16.00 10.71
N PRO A 31 7.13 -15.88 9.68
CA PRO A 31 6.03 -16.83 9.46
C PRO A 31 6.58 -18.26 9.31
N GLN A 32 5.88 -19.22 9.90
CA GLN A 32 6.21 -20.63 9.84
C GLN A 32 5.21 -21.36 8.93
N PRO A 33 5.56 -22.49 8.31
CA PRO A 33 4.66 -23.25 7.48
C PRO A 33 3.33 -23.58 8.17
N ALA A 34 2.23 -23.48 7.45
CA ALA A 34 0.91 -23.85 7.98
C ALA A 34 0.88 -25.33 8.38
N PRO A 35 0.27 -25.70 9.50
CA PRO A 35 0.07 -27.10 9.85
C PRO A 35 -0.74 -27.82 8.77
N ALA A 36 -0.34 -29.06 8.45
CA ALA A 36 -1.17 -29.92 7.60
C ALA A 36 -2.49 -30.26 8.30
N TRP A 37 -3.54 -30.47 7.53
CA TRP A 37 -4.83 -30.91 8.05
C TRP A 37 -5.35 -32.13 7.28
N ASP A 38 -6.13 -32.95 7.96
CA ASP A 38 -6.82 -34.09 7.37
C ASP A 38 -8.22 -33.72 6.87
N GLY A 39 -8.70 -34.42 5.85
CA GLY A 39 -10.06 -34.25 5.32
C GLY A 39 -10.26 -32.98 4.49
N VAL A 40 -11.50 -32.49 4.46
CA VAL A 40 -11.92 -31.32 3.69
C VAL A 40 -12.10 -30.13 4.61
N ARG A 41 -11.23 -29.14 4.48
CA ARG A 41 -11.36 -27.86 5.18
C ARG A 41 -12.47 -27.02 4.52
N ASP A 42 -13.33 -26.42 5.33
CA ASP A 42 -14.30 -25.43 4.87
C ASP A 42 -13.59 -24.09 4.67
N CYS A 43 -13.68 -23.54 3.47
CA CYS A 43 -13.07 -22.30 3.03
C CYS A 43 -14.12 -21.41 2.34
N THR A 44 -15.29 -21.27 2.97
CA THR A 44 -16.43 -20.50 2.44
C THR A 44 -16.54 -19.10 3.06
N ALA A 45 -15.73 -18.79 4.07
CA ALA A 45 -15.67 -17.49 4.75
C ALA A 45 -14.23 -16.98 4.84
N PHE A 46 -14.07 -15.66 4.92
CA PHE A 46 -12.78 -15.03 5.18
C PHE A 46 -12.21 -15.46 6.53
N GLY A 47 -10.89 -15.55 6.63
CA GLY A 47 -10.19 -15.77 7.88
C GLY A 47 -10.24 -14.54 8.81
N PRO A 48 -9.84 -14.72 10.10
CA PRO A 48 -9.71 -13.61 11.04
C PRO A 48 -8.73 -12.56 10.58
N ILE A 49 -8.87 -11.33 11.10
CA ILE A 49 -7.95 -10.21 10.84
C ILE A 49 -6.82 -10.18 11.88
N ALA A 50 -5.74 -9.46 11.57
CA ALA A 50 -4.67 -9.20 12.54
C ALA A 50 -5.16 -8.28 13.69
N PRO A 51 -4.52 -8.33 14.89
CA PRO A 51 -4.80 -7.39 15.97
C PRO A 51 -4.64 -5.94 15.52
N GLN A 52 -5.69 -5.17 15.63
CA GLN A 52 -5.79 -3.78 15.19
C GLN A 52 -6.99 -3.09 15.83
N SER A 53 -6.99 -1.76 15.87
CA SER A 53 -8.18 -0.98 16.19
C SER A 53 -9.15 -0.97 15.01
N ALA A 54 -10.44 -0.76 15.30
CA ALA A 54 -11.42 -0.56 14.25
C ALA A 54 -11.08 0.73 13.47
N GLU A 55 -10.90 0.61 12.16
CA GLU A 55 -10.59 1.74 11.26
C GLU A 55 -11.75 2.74 11.21
N LEU A 56 -12.97 2.20 11.13
CA LEU A 56 -14.21 2.97 11.06
C LEU A 56 -15.28 2.31 11.94
N PRO A 57 -16.33 3.03 12.34
CA PRO A 57 -17.46 2.43 13.02
C PRO A 57 -18.03 1.24 12.23
N GLY A 58 -18.10 0.06 12.84
CA GLY A 58 -18.56 -1.17 12.20
C GLY A 58 -17.49 -1.98 11.46
N ALA A 59 -16.23 -1.52 11.39
CA ALA A 59 -15.13 -2.30 10.85
C ALA A 59 -14.89 -3.60 11.66
N PRO A 60 -14.36 -4.66 11.02
CA PRO A 60 -13.99 -5.88 11.74
C PRO A 60 -13.04 -5.60 12.89
N VAL A 61 -13.22 -6.29 14.00
CA VAL A 61 -12.36 -6.19 15.19
C VAL A 61 -11.77 -7.56 15.48
N TRP A 62 -10.45 -7.61 15.72
CA TRP A 62 -9.79 -8.82 16.18
C TRP A 62 -10.27 -9.20 17.58
N ARG A 63 -10.40 -10.49 17.84
CA ARG A 63 -10.82 -11.03 19.14
C ARG A 63 -9.82 -12.07 19.62
N PRO A 64 -9.58 -12.18 20.94
CA PRO A 64 -8.84 -13.29 21.50
C PRO A 64 -9.41 -14.63 21.06
N GLY A 65 -8.54 -15.51 20.57
CA GLY A 65 -8.94 -16.79 19.96
C GLY A 65 -9.02 -16.78 18.43
N ASP A 66 -9.05 -15.60 17.80
CA ASP A 66 -8.96 -15.43 16.34
C ASP A 66 -7.48 -15.45 15.91
N GLU A 67 -6.80 -16.57 16.09
CA GLU A 67 -5.34 -16.64 15.90
C GLU A 67 -4.91 -17.01 14.48
N ASP A 68 -5.77 -17.66 13.67
CA ASP A 68 -5.45 -18.14 12.31
C ASP A 68 -5.57 -17.00 11.28
N ILE A 69 -4.83 -15.91 11.51
CA ILE A 69 -4.93 -14.65 10.76
C ILE A 69 -4.15 -14.67 9.44
N LEU A 70 -3.19 -15.58 9.27
CA LEU A 70 -2.31 -15.63 8.10
C LEU A 70 -2.97 -16.47 6.99
N THR A 71 -3.95 -15.88 6.33
CA THR A 71 -4.79 -16.56 5.32
C THR A 71 -4.74 -15.86 3.97
N VAL A 72 -4.96 -16.64 2.92
CA VAL A 72 -5.24 -16.16 1.55
C VAL A 72 -6.67 -16.48 1.15
N ASN A 73 -7.18 -15.72 0.20
CA ASN A 73 -8.44 -15.94 -0.48
C ASN A 73 -8.17 -16.09 -1.97
N VAL A 74 -8.90 -16.96 -2.66
CA VAL A 74 -8.70 -17.26 -4.07
C VAL A 74 -10.04 -17.19 -4.79
N TRP A 75 -10.11 -16.41 -5.88
CA TRP A 75 -11.25 -16.36 -6.81
C TRP A 75 -10.80 -16.85 -8.18
N VAL A 76 -11.50 -17.81 -8.73
CA VAL A 76 -11.22 -18.37 -10.06
C VAL A 76 -12.50 -18.56 -10.87
N PRO A 77 -12.49 -18.24 -12.18
CA PRO A 77 -13.62 -18.55 -13.04
C PRO A 77 -13.63 -20.04 -13.38
N GLU A 78 -14.83 -20.57 -13.62
CA GLU A 78 -14.95 -21.88 -14.25
C GLU A 78 -14.46 -21.82 -15.70
N ARG A 79 -13.59 -22.74 -16.10
CA ARG A 79 -13.03 -22.79 -17.45
C ARG A 79 -13.30 -24.14 -18.11
N ALA A 80 -13.75 -24.07 -19.36
CA ALA A 80 -13.94 -25.24 -20.21
C ALA A 80 -12.64 -25.67 -20.95
N ASP A 81 -11.67 -24.73 -21.14
CA ASP A 81 -10.47 -24.94 -21.96
C ASP A 81 -9.25 -25.48 -21.20
N GLY A 82 -9.30 -25.52 -19.86
CA GLY A 82 -8.22 -26.06 -19.00
C GLY A 82 -6.90 -25.30 -19.02
N GLY A 83 -6.84 -24.12 -19.67
CA GLY A 83 -5.61 -23.29 -19.69
C GLY A 83 -5.29 -22.67 -18.35
N ALA A 84 -4.02 -22.50 -18.00
CA ALA A 84 -3.61 -21.85 -16.76
C ALA A 84 -3.90 -20.35 -16.79
N LEU A 85 -4.45 -19.81 -15.68
CA LEU A 85 -4.85 -18.40 -15.55
C LEU A 85 -3.67 -17.54 -15.08
N PRO A 86 -3.45 -16.34 -15.63
CA PRO A 86 -2.59 -15.35 -14.99
C PRO A 86 -3.06 -15.08 -13.56
N VAL A 87 -2.11 -14.93 -12.62
CA VAL A 87 -2.41 -14.74 -11.20
C VAL A 87 -2.29 -13.26 -10.84
N PHE A 88 -3.31 -12.70 -10.21
CA PHE A 88 -3.32 -11.36 -9.63
C PHE A 88 -3.30 -11.48 -8.10
N PHE A 89 -2.18 -11.13 -7.47
CA PHE A 89 -2.00 -11.22 -6.02
C PHE A 89 -2.13 -9.84 -5.40
N TRP A 90 -3.16 -9.64 -4.57
CA TRP A 90 -3.50 -8.35 -3.96
C TRP A 90 -3.05 -8.23 -2.51
N ILE A 91 -2.42 -7.09 -2.18
CA ILE A 91 -2.03 -6.67 -0.84
C ILE A 91 -2.81 -5.42 -0.46
N HIS A 92 -3.65 -5.52 0.59
CA HIS A 92 -4.47 -4.41 1.05
C HIS A 92 -3.63 -3.28 1.67
N GLY A 93 -4.20 -2.06 1.69
CA GLY A 93 -3.66 -0.90 2.39
C GLY A 93 -4.02 -0.88 3.87
N GLY A 94 -3.93 0.32 4.48
CA GLY A 94 -4.27 0.57 5.89
C GLY A 94 -3.08 1.08 6.72
N ALA A 95 -2.20 1.88 6.10
CA ALA A 95 -1.10 2.57 6.77
C ALA A 95 -0.17 1.65 7.60
N TYR A 96 -0.08 0.37 7.24
CA TYR A 96 0.59 -0.69 8.01
C TYR A 96 0.02 -0.91 9.41
N THR A 97 -1.04 -0.21 9.79
CA THR A 97 -1.64 -0.22 11.14
C THR A 97 -2.89 -1.09 11.20
N PHE A 98 -3.68 -1.10 10.13
CA PHE A 98 -4.97 -1.79 10.03
C PHE A 98 -5.22 -2.35 8.63
N GLY A 99 -6.41 -2.90 8.39
CA GLY A 99 -6.84 -3.42 7.10
C GLY A 99 -7.11 -4.91 7.10
N SER A 100 -7.75 -5.36 6.04
CA SER A 100 -8.14 -6.76 5.86
C SER A 100 -8.32 -7.09 4.39
N SER A 101 -8.00 -8.31 3.99
CA SER A 101 -8.30 -8.85 2.66
C SER A 101 -9.80 -9.11 2.41
N ALA A 102 -10.65 -8.90 3.41
CA ALA A 102 -12.10 -9.09 3.35
C ALA A 102 -12.88 -7.81 3.03
N GLN A 103 -12.21 -6.69 2.77
CA GLN A 103 -12.89 -5.43 2.41
C GLN A 103 -13.63 -5.57 1.07
N PRO A 104 -14.89 -5.11 0.98
CA PRO A 104 -15.75 -5.35 -0.19
C PRO A 104 -15.29 -4.65 -1.47
N ASP A 105 -14.58 -3.54 -1.37
CA ASP A 105 -14.12 -2.74 -2.51
C ASP A 105 -13.04 -3.45 -3.35
N PHE A 106 -12.38 -4.48 -2.82
CA PHE A 106 -11.46 -5.34 -3.56
C PHE A 106 -11.81 -6.83 -3.56
N ASP A 107 -13.13 -7.16 -3.55
CA ASP A 107 -13.57 -8.51 -3.89
C ASP A 107 -13.06 -8.90 -5.28
N GLY A 108 -12.46 -10.10 -5.38
CA GLY A 108 -11.74 -10.53 -6.58
C GLY A 108 -12.63 -11.03 -7.73
N ALA A 109 -13.96 -11.13 -7.54
CA ALA A 109 -14.84 -11.81 -8.49
C ALA A 109 -14.87 -11.13 -9.87
N ALA A 110 -14.86 -9.79 -9.95
CA ALA A 110 -14.91 -9.09 -11.23
C ALA A 110 -13.60 -9.25 -12.03
N LEU A 111 -12.44 -9.22 -11.37
CA LEU A 111 -11.15 -9.51 -12.00
C LEU A 111 -11.04 -10.99 -12.41
N ALA A 112 -11.63 -11.90 -11.63
CA ALA A 112 -11.70 -13.32 -12.00
C ALA A 112 -12.55 -13.51 -13.26
N ARG A 113 -13.70 -12.82 -13.38
CA ARG A 113 -14.50 -12.79 -14.63
C ARG A 113 -13.71 -12.26 -15.83
N ALA A 114 -12.75 -11.38 -15.61
CA ALA A 114 -11.84 -10.89 -16.65
C ALA A 114 -10.74 -11.89 -17.05
N GLY A 115 -10.71 -13.09 -16.46
CA GLY A 115 -9.82 -14.19 -16.85
C GLY A 115 -8.58 -14.34 -15.98
N LEU A 116 -8.61 -13.87 -14.73
CA LEU A 116 -7.52 -14.00 -13.78
C LEU A 116 -7.84 -15.01 -12.67
N ALA A 117 -6.80 -15.64 -12.11
CA ALA A 117 -6.85 -16.21 -10.78
C ALA A 117 -6.48 -15.10 -9.78
N VAL A 118 -7.44 -14.64 -9.00
CA VAL A 118 -7.23 -13.53 -8.04
C VAL A 118 -6.94 -14.11 -6.67
N VAL A 119 -5.89 -13.61 -6.03
CA VAL A 119 -5.52 -13.99 -4.68
C VAL A 119 -5.39 -12.72 -3.83
N SER A 120 -5.98 -12.69 -2.65
CA SER A 120 -5.70 -11.66 -1.63
C SER A 120 -5.17 -12.31 -0.36
N CYS A 121 -4.43 -11.57 0.46
CA CYS A 121 -3.91 -12.10 1.72
C CYS A 121 -4.15 -11.14 2.89
N ASN A 122 -4.37 -11.72 4.08
CA ASN A 122 -4.13 -11.05 5.34
C ASN A 122 -2.65 -11.18 5.72
N TYR A 123 -2.11 -10.19 6.39
CA TYR A 123 -0.75 -10.17 6.94
C TYR A 123 -0.76 -9.42 8.28
N ARG A 124 0.29 -9.59 9.09
CA ARG A 124 0.39 -8.83 10.34
C ARG A 124 0.52 -7.35 10.05
N VAL A 125 -0.30 -6.55 10.73
CA VAL A 125 -0.28 -5.09 10.74
C VAL A 125 0.02 -4.58 12.15
N GLY A 126 0.14 -3.26 12.32
CA GLY A 126 0.39 -2.62 13.59
C GLY A 126 1.68 -3.11 14.23
N PHE A 127 1.70 -3.19 15.56
CA PHE A 127 2.88 -3.62 16.30
C PHE A 127 3.31 -5.04 15.96
N GLU A 128 2.37 -5.97 15.78
CA GLU A 128 2.65 -7.37 15.44
C GLU A 128 3.40 -7.51 14.11
N GLY A 129 3.11 -6.65 13.14
CA GLY A 129 3.71 -6.65 11.80
C GLY A 129 4.94 -5.77 11.63
N PHE A 130 4.94 -4.57 12.24
CA PHE A 130 5.89 -3.50 11.93
C PHE A 130 6.51 -2.84 13.18
N GLY A 131 6.14 -3.24 14.40
CA GLY A 131 6.84 -2.81 15.62
C GLY A 131 8.23 -3.44 15.71
N GLN A 132 9.26 -2.68 16.07
CA GLN A 132 10.59 -3.20 16.32
C GLN A 132 10.62 -3.96 17.66
N VAL A 133 11.15 -5.17 17.69
CA VAL A 133 11.28 -5.99 18.89
C VAL A 133 12.72 -6.50 18.99
N PRO A 134 13.48 -6.20 20.05
CA PRO A 134 14.88 -6.63 20.18
C PRO A 134 15.03 -8.16 20.05
N GLY A 135 15.93 -8.60 19.17
CA GLY A 135 16.21 -10.02 18.95
C GLY A 135 15.20 -10.76 18.05
N PHE A 136 14.25 -10.05 17.45
CA PHE A 136 13.30 -10.58 16.48
C PHE A 136 13.41 -9.83 15.15
N PRO A 137 13.00 -10.46 14.01
CA PRO A 137 13.09 -9.79 12.71
C PRO A 137 12.14 -8.58 12.66
N ASP A 138 12.60 -7.51 12.02
CA ASP A 138 11.78 -6.40 11.60
C ASP A 138 10.91 -6.78 10.39
N ASN A 139 9.98 -5.91 10.00
CA ASN A 139 9.18 -6.09 8.77
C ASN A 139 8.42 -7.41 8.69
N ARG A 140 7.92 -7.91 9.81
CA ARG A 140 7.23 -9.21 9.86
C ARG A 140 6.01 -9.27 8.93
N GLY A 141 5.30 -8.14 8.73
CA GLY A 141 4.23 -8.04 7.74
C GLY A 141 4.71 -8.27 6.30
N LEU A 142 5.91 -7.78 5.94
CA LEU A 142 6.52 -8.06 4.62
C LEU A 142 6.95 -9.54 4.51
N LEU A 143 7.45 -10.12 5.60
CA LEU A 143 7.78 -11.55 5.63
C LEU A 143 6.53 -12.43 5.43
N ASP A 144 5.39 -12.03 6.01
CA ASP A 144 4.10 -12.70 5.82
C ASP A 144 3.66 -12.64 4.36
N GLN A 145 3.76 -11.48 3.72
CA GLN A 145 3.44 -11.30 2.29
C GLN A 145 4.35 -12.14 1.39
N ALA A 146 5.65 -12.20 1.71
CA ALA A 146 6.59 -13.06 1.01
C ALA A 146 6.25 -14.56 1.19
N ALA A 147 5.77 -14.97 2.37
CA ALA A 147 5.30 -16.33 2.61
C ALA A 147 4.02 -16.64 1.82
N ALA A 148 3.08 -15.69 1.74
CA ALA A 148 1.87 -15.84 0.93
C ALA A 148 2.19 -15.96 -0.57
N LEU A 149 3.17 -15.20 -1.08
CA LEU A 149 3.64 -15.35 -2.47
C LEU A 149 4.31 -16.71 -2.71
N ARG A 150 5.07 -17.24 -1.75
CA ARG A 150 5.60 -18.61 -1.83
C ARG A 150 4.47 -19.65 -1.85
N TRP A 151 3.45 -19.46 -1.02
CA TRP A 151 2.26 -20.31 -1.04
C TRP A 151 1.57 -20.28 -2.43
N VAL A 152 1.44 -19.09 -3.06
CA VAL A 152 0.91 -18.98 -4.44
C VAL A 152 1.75 -19.80 -5.40
N ARG A 153 3.07 -19.66 -5.36
CA ARG A 153 3.97 -20.42 -6.24
C ARG A 153 3.82 -21.94 -6.10
N GLU A 154 3.55 -22.42 -4.90
CA GLU A 154 3.46 -23.85 -4.58
C GLU A 154 2.07 -24.43 -4.84
N ASN A 155 1.00 -23.63 -4.70
CA ASN A 155 -0.35 -24.15 -4.60
C ASN A 155 -1.31 -23.65 -5.69
N ILE A 156 -1.06 -22.51 -6.33
CA ILE A 156 -2.06 -21.85 -7.19
C ILE A 156 -2.41 -22.67 -8.44
N ALA A 157 -1.53 -23.54 -8.89
CA ALA A 157 -1.80 -24.45 -9.99
C ALA A 157 -2.98 -25.41 -9.71
N ALA A 158 -3.18 -25.80 -8.44
CA ALA A 158 -4.33 -26.61 -8.03
C ALA A 158 -5.67 -25.86 -8.14
N PHE A 159 -5.63 -24.54 -8.27
CA PHE A 159 -6.78 -23.65 -8.50
C PHE A 159 -6.88 -23.20 -9.97
N GLY A 160 -6.03 -23.73 -10.85
CA GLY A 160 -5.99 -23.36 -12.28
C GLY A 160 -5.16 -22.11 -12.59
N GLY A 161 -4.43 -21.53 -11.62
CA GLY A 161 -3.52 -20.40 -11.84
C GLY A 161 -2.15 -20.83 -12.35
N ASP A 162 -1.48 -19.93 -13.08
CA ASP A 162 -0.09 -20.12 -13.54
C ASP A 162 0.90 -19.54 -12.53
N PRO A 163 1.65 -20.36 -11.76
CA PRO A 163 2.64 -19.87 -10.80
C PRO A 163 3.83 -19.17 -11.47
N GLY A 164 4.01 -19.32 -12.79
CA GLY A 164 5.01 -18.61 -13.59
C GLY A 164 4.53 -17.26 -14.12
N ASN A 165 3.25 -16.89 -13.93
CA ASN A 165 2.64 -15.65 -14.43
C ASN A 165 1.90 -14.91 -13.31
N VAL A 166 2.64 -14.54 -12.28
CA VAL A 166 2.13 -13.83 -11.08
C VAL A 166 2.39 -12.33 -11.21
N THR A 167 1.35 -11.53 -11.00
CA THR A 167 1.40 -10.08 -10.82
C THR A 167 1.08 -9.76 -9.37
N VAL A 168 2.02 -9.16 -8.62
CA VAL A 168 1.75 -8.63 -7.29
C VAL A 168 1.17 -7.23 -7.41
N ALA A 169 0.10 -6.93 -6.66
CA ALA A 169 -0.57 -5.65 -6.70
C ALA A 169 -0.93 -5.16 -5.29
N GLY A 170 -0.97 -3.84 -5.10
CA GLY A 170 -1.34 -3.26 -3.81
C GLY A 170 -1.58 -1.76 -3.89
N HIS A 171 -2.27 -1.23 -2.88
CA HIS A 171 -2.62 0.17 -2.77
C HIS A 171 -2.15 0.74 -1.42
N SER A 172 -1.74 2.02 -1.39
CA SER A 172 -1.32 2.70 -0.16
C SER A 172 -0.16 1.94 0.50
N SER A 173 -0.24 1.56 1.77
CA SER A 173 0.76 0.68 2.41
C SER A 173 0.93 -0.66 1.70
N GLY A 174 -0.14 -1.20 1.05
CA GLY A 174 -0.02 -2.36 0.16
C GLY A 174 0.81 -2.06 -1.09
N GLY A 175 0.68 -0.86 -1.67
CA GLY A 175 1.55 -0.37 -2.76
C GLY A 175 3.00 -0.20 -2.30
N GLY A 176 3.19 0.33 -1.08
CA GLY A 176 4.50 0.38 -0.41
C GLY A 176 5.10 -1.02 -0.18
N SER A 177 4.25 -1.98 0.22
CA SER A 177 4.64 -3.39 0.33
C SER A 177 5.09 -3.96 -1.01
N VAL A 178 4.37 -3.71 -2.12
CA VAL A 178 4.77 -4.11 -3.47
C VAL A 178 6.16 -3.58 -3.81
N ALA A 179 6.41 -2.29 -3.55
CA ALA A 179 7.72 -1.69 -3.77
C ALA A 179 8.82 -2.33 -2.91
N CYS A 180 8.54 -2.64 -1.63
CA CYS A 180 9.45 -3.37 -0.74
C CYS A 180 9.75 -4.79 -1.26
N LEU A 181 8.72 -5.53 -1.68
CA LEU A 181 8.88 -6.88 -2.24
C LEU A 181 9.75 -6.87 -3.50
N MET A 182 9.72 -5.82 -4.33
CA MET A 182 10.64 -5.64 -5.46
C MET A 182 12.08 -5.40 -5.01
N ALA A 183 12.30 -4.86 -3.80
CA ALA A 183 13.62 -4.58 -3.24
C ALA A 183 14.21 -5.75 -2.42
N MET A 184 13.39 -6.74 -2.05
CA MET A 184 13.77 -7.87 -1.17
C MET A 184 14.33 -9.05 -1.97
N ASP A 185 15.53 -9.53 -1.62
CA ASP A 185 16.15 -10.67 -2.30
C ASP A 185 15.33 -11.96 -2.18
N GLN A 186 14.68 -12.17 -1.05
CA GLN A 186 13.89 -13.38 -0.77
C GLN A 186 12.60 -13.53 -1.59
N THR A 187 12.18 -12.50 -2.32
CA THR A 187 11.01 -12.50 -3.20
C THR A 187 11.35 -12.57 -4.68
N ARG A 188 12.67 -12.58 -4.99
CA ARG A 188 13.16 -12.65 -6.36
C ARG A 188 12.61 -13.89 -7.08
N GLY A 189 11.99 -13.66 -8.24
CA GLY A 189 11.41 -14.72 -9.07
C GLY A 189 10.05 -15.26 -8.56
N LEU A 190 9.45 -14.70 -7.51
CA LEU A 190 8.10 -15.07 -7.07
C LEU A 190 6.99 -14.42 -7.92
N PHE A 191 7.29 -13.33 -8.62
CA PHE A 191 6.36 -12.62 -9.50
C PHE A 191 7.09 -12.06 -10.72
N ARG A 192 6.36 -11.85 -11.80
CA ARG A 192 6.88 -11.28 -13.06
C ARG A 192 6.48 -9.82 -13.25
N ARG A 193 5.42 -9.37 -12.56
CA ARG A 193 4.86 -8.02 -12.70
C ARG A 193 4.46 -7.47 -11.35
N ALA A 194 4.43 -6.15 -11.28
CA ALA A 194 4.04 -5.42 -10.09
C ALA A 194 3.10 -4.28 -10.47
N ILE A 195 2.02 -4.09 -9.70
CA ILE A 195 1.13 -2.93 -9.80
C ILE A 195 1.12 -2.23 -8.44
N ALA A 196 1.57 -0.98 -8.38
CA ALA A 196 1.65 -0.24 -7.13
C ALA A 196 0.84 1.06 -7.22
N HIS A 197 -0.24 1.13 -6.43
CA HIS A 197 -1.09 2.32 -6.35
C HIS A 197 -0.68 3.17 -5.15
N SER A 198 -0.51 4.50 -5.37
CA SER A 198 -0.31 5.49 -4.31
C SER A 198 0.73 5.05 -3.27
N VAL A 199 1.95 4.83 -3.72
CA VAL A 199 3.04 4.29 -2.89
C VAL A 199 3.50 5.36 -1.89
N PRO A 200 3.45 5.10 -0.56
CA PRO A 200 3.92 6.05 0.43
C PRO A 200 5.44 6.21 0.40
N SER A 201 5.92 7.43 0.58
CA SER A 201 7.36 7.79 0.56
C SER A 201 8.08 7.57 1.89
N ALA A 202 7.39 7.05 2.91
CA ALA A 202 7.91 6.96 4.27
C ALA A 202 8.50 5.57 4.56
N PHE A 203 9.78 5.54 4.96
CA PHE A 203 10.49 4.36 5.42
C PHE A 203 11.32 4.75 6.66
N PHE A 204 11.39 3.86 7.64
CA PHE A 204 12.08 4.10 8.90
C PHE A 204 13.52 3.61 8.88
N THR A 205 14.39 4.30 9.65
CA THR A 205 15.61 3.68 10.15
C THR A 205 15.31 2.79 11.35
N VAL A 206 16.21 1.85 11.66
CA VAL A 206 16.10 0.97 12.84
C VAL A 206 15.99 1.78 14.14
N GLU A 207 16.75 2.90 14.22
CA GLU A 207 16.76 3.76 15.42
C GLU A 207 15.40 4.45 15.62
N LEU A 208 14.74 4.89 14.57
CA LEU A 208 13.39 5.48 14.68
C LEU A 208 12.37 4.42 15.08
N ALA A 209 12.40 3.24 14.46
CA ALA A 209 11.53 2.14 14.81
C ALA A 209 11.69 1.71 16.28
N ALA A 210 12.93 1.62 16.77
CA ALA A 210 13.23 1.33 18.18
C ALA A 210 12.74 2.44 19.12
N ALA A 211 12.87 3.71 18.72
CA ALA A 211 12.39 4.85 19.51
C ALA A 211 10.86 4.85 19.63
N VAL A 212 10.14 4.56 18.53
CA VAL A 212 8.67 4.40 18.53
C VAL A 212 8.27 3.23 19.43
N THR A 213 8.93 2.08 19.32
CA THR A 213 8.71 0.93 20.22
C THR A 213 8.91 1.31 21.68
N GLY A 214 9.95 2.10 21.99
CA GLY A 214 10.18 2.61 23.35
C GLY A 214 9.00 3.43 23.89
N ARG A 215 8.35 4.23 23.06
CA ARG A 215 7.14 5.00 23.43
C ARG A 215 5.94 4.09 23.67
N ILE A 216 5.72 3.13 22.76
CA ILE A 216 4.63 2.15 22.91
C ILE A 216 4.82 1.31 24.18
N ALA A 217 6.02 0.86 24.47
CA ALA A 217 6.34 0.11 25.69
C ALA A 217 6.11 0.95 26.96
N ALA A 218 6.50 2.23 26.94
CA ALA A 218 6.24 3.16 28.05
C ALA A 218 4.73 3.38 28.27
N GLU A 219 3.94 3.57 27.21
CA GLU A 219 2.49 3.68 27.30
C GLU A 219 1.83 2.38 27.81
N ALA A 220 2.41 1.22 27.50
CA ALA A 220 1.97 -0.08 27.99
C ALA A 220 2.49 -0.40 29.42
N GLY A 221 3.37 0.41 29.99
CA GLY A 221 3.92 0.21 31.33
C GLY A 221 4.95 -0.92 31.43
N VAL A 222 5.67 -1.23 30.34
CA VAL A 222 6.71 -2.29 30.31
C VAL A 222 8.05 -1.73 29.80
N ALA A 223 9.13 -2.48 30.05
CA ALA A 223 10.41 -2.19 29.42
C ALA A 223 10.37 -2.52 27.92
N PRO A 224 11.07 -1.76 27.04
CA PRO A 224 11.16 -2.03 25.61
C PRO A 224 12.13 -3.19 25.29
N THR A 225 11.96 -4.31 25.97
CA THR A 225 12.72 -5.55 25.81
C THR A 225 11.82 -6.64 25.23
N ALA A 226 12.42 -7.67 24.66
CA ALA A 226 11.68 -8.81 24.15
C ALA A 226 10.71 -9.38 25.21
N ASP A 227 11.21 -9.64 26.43
CA ASP A 227 10.39 -10.21 27.49
C ASP A 227 9.26 -9.26 27.93
N GLY A 228 9.53 -7.95 28.04
CA GLY A 228 8.51 -6.96 28.35
C GLY A 228 7.39 -6.92 27.32
N LEU A 229 7.74 -6.89 26.04
CA LEU A 229 6.78 -6.86 24.93
C LEU A 229 6.02 -8.20 24.77
N LEU A 230 6.68 -9.33 24.95
CA LEU A 230 6.06 -10.66 24.92
C LEU A 230 5.09 -10.89 26.09
N SER A 231 5.29 -10.22 27.23
CA SER A 231 4.39 -10.33 28.38
C SER A 231 3.02 -9.69 28.16
N LEU A 232 2.91 -8.79 27.17
CA LEU A 232 1.68 -8.09 26.83
C LEU A 232 0.80 -8.93 25.89
N ARG A 233 -0.51 -8.88 26.09
CA ARG A 233 -1.46 -9.39 25.10
C ARG A 233 -1.52 -8.46 23.88
N PRO A 234 -1.90 -8.97 22.70
CA PRO A 234 -1.99 -8.14 21.48
C PRO A 234 -2.84 -6.88 21.65
N GLU A 235 -3.97 -6.96 22.34
CA GLU A 235 -4.87 -5.82 22.58
C GLU A 235 -4.19 -4.70 23.39
N ALA A 236 -3.31 -5.06 24.31
CA ALA A 236 -2.59 -4.07 25.09
C ALA A 236 -1.58 -3.30 24.24
N LEU A 237 -0.93 -3.98 23.29
CA LEU A 237 -0.05 -3.32 22.31
C LEU A 237 -0.83 -2.45 21.33
N VAL A 238 -2.02 -2.89 20.87
CA VAL A 238 -2.91 -2.06 20.02
C VAL A 238 -3.27 -0.78 20.78
N ALA A 239 -3.80 -0.89 22.00
CA ALA A 239 -4.19 0.27 22.81
C ALA A 239 -3.03 1.23 23.11
N ALA A 240 -1.84 0.71 23.39
CA ALA A 240 -0.63 1.52 23.61
C ALA A 240 -0.16 2.22 22.32
N SER A 241 -0.30 1.56 21.17
CA SER A 241 0.00 2.14 19.86
C SER A 241 -0.96 3.29 19.52
N ASP A 242 -2.27 3.10 19.73
CA ASP A 242 -3.27 4.13 19.51
C ASP A 242 -3.02 5.37 20.37
N LYS A 243 -2.67 5.16 21.63
CA LYS A 243 -2.31 6.24 22.56
C LYS A 243 -1.04 6.97 22.12
N THR A 244 -0.03 6.23 21.64
CA THR A 244 1.20 6.81 21.10
C THR A 244 0.90 7.63 19.85
N THR A 245 0.05 7.14 18.95
CA THR A 245 -0.41 7.83 17.75
C THR A 245 -1.14 9.13 18.09
N ALA A 246 -2.06 9.11 19.06
CA ALA A 246 -2.79 10.29 19.50
C ALA A 246 -1.87 11.39 20.09
N ASN A 247 -0.71 11.00 20.64
CA ASN A 247 0.25 11.92 21.26
C ASN A 247 1.39 12.36 20.30
N CYS A 248 1.38 11.98 19.02
CA CYS A 248 2.48 12.27 18.08
C CYS A 248 2.86 13.76 18.00
N GLY A 249 1.91 14.66 18.10
CA GLY A 249 2.16 16.10 18.01
C GLY A 249 2.88 16.72 19.19
N SER A 250 2.92 16.07 20.36
CA SER A 250 3.43 16.59 21.63
C SER A 250 4.72 15.94 22.11
N ASP A 251 5.09 14.78 21.55
CA ASP A 251 6.28 14.00 21.96
C ASP A 251 7.44 14.24 20.99
N PRO A 252 8.63 14.65 21.49
CA PRO A 252 9.80 14.92 20.62
C PRO A 252 10.27 13.74 19.76
N VAL A 253 10.05 12.49 20.21
CA VAL A 253 10.43 11.28 19.45
C VAL A 253 9.51 11.07 18.27
N THR A 254 8.22 11.32 18.46
CA THR A 254 7.17 11.11 17.45
C THR A 254 6.73 12.41 16.76
N ALA A 255 7.36 13.56 17.07
CA ALA A 255 7.04 14.86 16.45
C ALA A 255 7.13 14.86 14.93
N ILE A 256 7.95 14.00 14.34
CA ILE A 256 8.02 13.77 12.91
C ILE A 256 6.67 13.32 12.29
N HIS A 257 5.79 12.75 13.12
CA HIS A 257 4.45 12.29 12.75
C HIS A 257 3.35 13.32 13.09
N ALA A 258 3.70 14.54 13.51
CA ALA A 258 2.72 15.56 13.96
C ALA A 258 1.70 15.95 12.87
N PHE A 259 2.06 15.84 11.59
CA PHE A 259 1.17 16.11 10.46
C PHE A 259 0.64 14.83 9.80
N ASP A 260 1.30 13.69 10.02
CA ASP A 260 0.95 12.38 9.45
C ASP A 260 1.15 11.31 10.54
N PRO A 261 0.14 11.03 11.37
CA PRO A 261 0.28 10.21 12.57
C PRO A 261 0.37 8.70 12.26
N VAL A 262 1.19 8.31 11.29
CA VAL A 262 1.47 6.92 10.91
C VAL A 262 2.78 6.49 11.57
N ILE A 263 2.65 5.77 12.70
CA ILE A 263 3.79 5.35 13.53
C ILE A 263 4.40 3.98 13.15
N PHE A 264 3.84 3.31 12.17
CA PHE A 264 4.36 2.05 11.62
C PHE A 264 4.70 2.21 10.15
N GLN A 265 5.93 1.88 9.79
CA GLN A 265 6.42 1.90 8.42
C GLN A 265 7.41 0.74 8.22
N PRO A 266 7.67 0.29 6.99
CA PRO A 266 8.76 -0.63 6.73
C PRO A 266 10.09 -0.03 7.19
N VAL A 267 10.89 -0.87 7.84
CA VAL A 267 12.21 -0.51 8.38
C VAL A 267 13.28 -0.93 7.39
N VAL A 268 14.15 0.00 7.01
CA VAL A 268 15.36 -0.36 6.25
C VAL A 268 16.38 -0.90 7.25
N ASP A 269 16.36 -2.24 7.42
CA ASP A 269 17.10 -2.97 8.44
C ASP A 269 18.40 -3.61 7.92
N GLY A 270 18.63 -3.57 6.60
CA GLY A 270 19.79 -4.18 5.97
C GLY A 270 19.66 -5.70 5.73
N GLU A 271 18.60 -6.34 6.23
CA GLU A 271 18.38 -7.80 6.13
C GLU A 271 17.10 -8.13 5.38
N VAL A 272 15.93 -7.83 5.94
CA VAL A 272 14.63 -8.08 5.30
C VAL A 272 14.40 -7.05 4.18
N LEU A 273 14.61 -5.78 4.49
CA LEU A 273 14.59 -4.68 3.53
C LEU A 273 15.99 -4.04 3.48
N PRO A 274 16.88 -4.49 2.58
CA PRO A 274 18.29 -4.05 2.57
C PRO A 274 18.47 -2.55 2.31
N VAL A 275 17.61 -1.96 1.49
CA VAL A 275 17.64 -0.56 1.08
C VAL A 275 16.22 -0.09 0.74
N ASP A 276 15.95 1.21 0.81
CA ASP A 276 14.63 1.73 0.41
C ASP A 276 14.30 1.42 -1.06
N PRO A 277 13.01 1.21 -1.38
CA PRO A 277 12.62 0.75 -2.71
C PRO A 277 13.04 1.66 -3.86
N LEU A 278 13.04 3.00 -3.67
CA LEU A 278 13.42 3.93 -4.72
C LEU A 278 14.90 3.76 -5.10
N ARG A 279 15.78 3.59 -4.12
CA ARG A 279 17.21 3.32 -4.34
C ARG A 279 17.43 1.91 -4.90
N ALA A 280 16.66 0.92 -4.41
CA ALA A 280 16.73 -0.44 -4.94
C ALA A 280 16.42 -0.47 -6.44
N LEU A 281 15.31 0.13 -6.86
CA LEU A 281 14.92 0.19 -8.28
C LEU A 281 15.92 1.01 -9.10
N ALA A 282 16.43 2.12 -8.58
CA ALA A 282 17.47 2.92 -9.24
C ALA A 282 18.77 2.12 -9.46
N SER A 283 19.09 1.17 -8.59
CA SER A 283 20.27 0.28 -8.73
C SER A 283 19.99 -0.97 -9.59
N GLY A 284 18.78 -1.12 -10.13
CA GLY A 284 18.39 -2.23 -11.00
C GLY A 284 17.87 -3.46 -10.28
N ALA A 285 17.48 -3.35 -9.00
CA ALA A 285 16.74 -4.42 -8.35
C ALA A 285 15.42 -4.65 -9.10
N ALA A 286 15.05 -5.95 -9.24
CA ALA A 286 13.84 -6.38 -9.94
C ALA A 286 13.66 -5.80 -11.37
N ARG A 287 14.74 -5.45 -12.10
CA ARG A 287 14.65 -4.89 -13.45
C ARG A 287 13.94 -5.81 -14.46
N GLU A 288 13.86 -7.10 -14.16
CA GLU A 288 13.13 -8.11 -14.92
C GLU A 288 11.62 -8.13 -14.66
N VAL A 289 11.15 -7.36 -13.66
CA VAL A 289 9.73 -7.26 -13.29
C VAL A 289 9.12 -6.06 -14.00
N ASP A 290 8.05 -6.25 -14.77
CA ASP A 290 7.31 -5.13 -15.35
C ASP A 290 6.55 -4.39 -14.24
N LEU A 291 6.66 -3.07 -14.20
CA LEU A 291 6.07 -2.22 -13.16
C LEU A 291 4.98 -1.31 -13.75
N LEU A 292 3.78 -1.35 -13.19
CA LEU A 292 2.75 -0.36 -13.42
C LEU A 292 2.53 0.40 -12.12
N VAL A 293 2.64 1.72 -12.16
CA VAL A 293 2.29 2.56 -11.01
C VAL A 293 1.08 3.44 -11.34
N CYS A 294 0.26 3.67 -10.32
CA CYS A 294 -0.86 4.59 -10.40
C CYS A 294 -0.89 5.44 -9.13
N HIS A 295 -1.31 6.68 -9.23
CA HIS A 295 -1.64 7.50 -8.07
C HIS A 295 -2.85 8.39 -8.37
N THR A 296 -3.50 8.92 -7.33
CA THR A 296 -4.59 9.86 -7.48
C THR A 296 -4.08 11.30 -7.52
N LEU A 297 -4.83 12.23 -8.11
CA LEU A 297 -4.37 13.64 -8.20
C LEU A 297 -4.51 14.44 -6.91
N GLU A 298 -5.32 13.96 -5.97
CA GLU A 298 -5.68 14.69 -4.75
C GLU A 298 -5.66 13.78 -3.51
N GLU A 299 -4.55 13.07 -3.31
CA GLU A 299 -4.36 12.02 -2.30
C GLU A 299 -4.86 12.44 -0.91
N TYR A 300 -4.35 13.54 -0.36
CA TYR A 300 -4.59 13.92 1.05
C TYR A 300 -5.97 14.49 1.34
N TRP A 301 -6.77 14.78 0.32
CA TRP A 301 -8.16 15.16 0.51
C TRP A 301 -9.01 14.09 1.18
N PHE A 302 -8.72 12.80 0.91
CA PHE A 302 -9.36 11.69 1.61
C PHE A 302 -9.03 11.73 3.11
N LEU A 303 -7.74 11.83 3.46
CA LEU A 303 -7.29 11.83 4.85
C LEU A 303 -7.83 13.06 5.62
N HIS A 304 -7.95 14.21 4.96
CA HIS A 304 -8.63 15.37 5.52
C HIS A 304 -10.12 15.10 5.73
N ALA A 305 -10.82 14.52 4.75
CA ALA A 305 -12.24 14.23 4.82
C ALA A 305 -12.62 13.28 5.97
N VAL A 306 -11.73 12.33 6.30
CA VAL A 306 -11.92 11.40 7.45
C VAL A 306 -11.32 11.91 8.76
N GLY A 307 -10.79 13.14 8.80
CA GLY A 307 -10.22 13.74 10.01
C GLY A 307 -8.89 13.14 10.46
N ALA A 308 -8.18 12.44 9.56
CA ALA A 308 -6.95 11.74 9.87
C ALA A 308 -5.69 12.63 9.81
N VAL A 309 -5.80 13.89 9.37
CA VAL A 309 -4.68 14.82 9.28
C VAL A 309 -5.01 16.15 9.94
N ARG A 310 -3.96 16.81 10.44
CA ARG A 310 -4.09 18.16 10.99
C ARG A 310 -4.57 19.14 9.93
N GLU A 311 -5.52 20.00 10.26
CA GLU A 311 -5.97 21.11 9.43
C GLU A 311 -4.93 22.23 9.43
N VAL A 312 -4.61 22.77 8.24
CA VAL A 312 -3.67 23.89 8.02
C VAL A 312 -4.37 24.93 7.17
N THR A 313 -4.67 26.09 7.77
CA THR A 313 -5.49 27.13 7.13
C THR A 313 -4.80 28.49 7.03
N THR A 314 -3.65 28.67 7.70
CA THR A 314 -2.87 29.90 7.67
C THR A 314 -1.50 29.70 7.00
N GLU A 315 -0.94 30.76 6.45
CA GLU A 315 0.39 30.74 5.83
C GLU A 315 1.51 30.40 6.84
N ALA A 316 1.34 30.77 8.11
CA ALA A 316 2.28 30.42 9.18
C ALA A 316 2.28 28.89 9.44
N GLU A 317 1.10 28.29 9.55
CA GLU A 317 0.97 26.84 9.70
C GLU A 317 1.49 26.08 8.47
N LEU A 318 1.29 26.62 7.25
CA LEU A 318 1.85 26.04 6.03
C LEU A 318 3.39 26.10 6.04
N ALA A 319 3.99 27.18 6.56
CA ALA A 319 5.42 27.29 6.73
C ALA A 319 5.96 26.29 7.77
N ASP A 320 5.28 26.11 8.89
CA ASP A 320 5.63 25.10 9.90
C ASP A 320 5.54 23.67 9.35
N PHE A 321 4.49 23.38 8.58
CA PHE A 321 4.36 22.12 7.86
C PHE A 321 5.53 21.91 6.87
N ALA A 322 5.82 22.88 6.02
CA ALA A 322 6.91 22.80 5.06
C ALA A 322 8.27 22.59 5.76
N ALA A 323 8.52 23.30 6.87
CA ALA A 323 9.71 23.13 7.69
C ALA A 323 9.80 21.72 8.28
N SER A 324 8.67 21.14 8.75
CA SER A 324 8.61 19.78 9.28
C SER A 324 9.00 18.74 8.23
N LEU A 325 8.67 18.96 6.96
CA LEU A 325 9.07 18.15 5.81
C LEU A 325 10.40 18.57 5.17
N ARG A 326 11.08 19.60 5.70
CA ARG A 326 12.30 20.19 5.11
C ARG A 326 12.13 20.63 3.66
N LEU A 327 10.94 21.04 3.30
CA LEU A 327 10.67 21.62 1.98
C LEU A 327 11.24 23.03 1.90
N SER A 328 11.82 23.39 0.76
CA SER A 328 12.33 24.74 0.54
C SER A 328 11.19 25.75 0.41
N ALA A 329 11.44 26.99 0.80
CA ALA A 329 10.51 28.10 0.55
C ALA A 329 10.20 28.23 -0.96
N HIS A 330 11.18 27.98 -1.83
CA HIS A 330 11.00 27.98 -3.29
C HIS A 330 9.91 26.98 -3.75
N LEU A 331 9.86 25.78 -3.16
CA LEU A 331 8.81 24.81 -3.48
C LEU A 331 7.43 25.33 -3.05
N VAL A 332 7.29 25.86 -1.83
CA VAL A 332 6.04 26.43 -1.32
C VAL A 332 5.56 27.59 -2.17
N ASP A 333 6.48 28.52 -2.54
CA ASP A 333 6.18 29.66 -3.41
C ASP A 333 5.80 29.19 -4.82
N GLY A 334 6.44 28.12 -5.31
CA GLY A 334 6.05 27.46 -6.56
C GLY A 334 4.61 26.96 -6.54
N TYR A 335 4.15 26.36 -5.43
CA TYR A 335 2.75 25.98 -5.29
C TYR A 335 1.80 27.19 -5.26
N ARG A 336 2.19 28.32 -4.64
CA ARG A 336 1.42 29.56 -4.72
C ARG A 336 1.30 30.03 -6.17
N ALA A 337 2.37 29.92 -6.96
CA ALA A 337 2.39 30.35 -8.37
C ALA A 337 1.55 29.43 -9.28
N VAL A 338 1.55 28.13 -9.07
CA VAL A 338 0.78 27.16 -9.89
C VAL A 338 -0.67 26.97 -9.40
N MET A 339 -0.97 27.44 -8.19
CA MET A 339 -2.32 27.39 -7.57
C MET A 339 -2.69 28.76 -6.96
N PRO A 340 -2.72 29.86 -7.77
CA PRO A 340 -2.80 31.23 -7.23
C PRO A 340 -4.10 31.50 -6.47
N ASP A 341 -5.21 30.92 -6.90
CA ASP A 341 -6.54 31.14 -6.32
C ASP A 341 -6.92 30.09 -5.27
N ALA A 342 -6.02 29.13 -4.99
CA ALA A 342 -6.32 28.06 -4.05
C ALA A 342 -6.21 28.57 -2.58
N PRO A 343 -7.14 28.18 -1.70
CA PRO A 343 -6.99 28.36 -0.25
C PRO A 343 -5.70 27.73 0.28
N VAL A 344 -5.23 28.16 1.45
CA VAL A 344 -4.04 27.56 2.10
C VAL A 344 -4.20 26.06 2.31
N LEU A 345 -5.39 25.63 2.75
CA LEU A 345 -5.72 24.21 2.94
C LEU A 345 -5.50 23.40 1.66
N ASP A 346 -5.97 23.90 0.50
CA ASP A 346 -5.83 23.18 -0.77
C ASP A 346 -4.36 23.05 -1.18
N ARG A 347 -3.56 24.09 -0.98
CA ARG A 347 -2.12 24.06 -1.23
C ARG A 347 -1.40 23.10 -0.28
N TYR A 348 -1.74 23.14 1.00
CA TYR A 348 -1.24 22.19 2.00
C TYR A 348 -1.49 20.73 1.59
N LEU A 349 -2.75 20.38 1.30
CA LEU A 349 -3.13 19.02 0.93
C LEU A 349 -2.49 18.59 -0.40
N ALA A 350 -2.31 19.53 -1.35
CA ALA A 350 -1.63 19.26 -2.60
C ALA A 350 -0.14 18.96 -2.40
N ILE A 351 0.57 19.80 -1.62
CA ILE A 351 1.99 19.59 -1.30
C ILE A 351 2.16 18.26 -0.56
N PHE A 352 1.28 17.97 0.40
CA PHE A 352 1.37 16.77 1.20
C PHE A 352 1.11 15.51 0.36
N GLY A 353 0.09 15.55 -0.51
CA GLY A 353 -0.21 14.45 -1.44
C GLY A 353 0.94 14.13 -2.38
N ASP A 354 1.56 15.17 -2.96
CA ASP A 354 2.72 15.00 -3.83
C ASP A 354 3.94 14.48 -3.04
N ALA A 355 4.19 15.01 -1.83
CA ALA A 355 5.28 14.59 -0.96
C ALA A 355 5.18 13.12 -0.54
N ARG A 356 3.99 12.69 -0.16
CA ARG A 356 3.79 11.35 0.42
C ARG A 356 3.50 10.27 -0.62
N PHE A 357 2.85 10.61 -1.74
CA PHE A 357 2.39 9.61 -2.71
C PHE A 357 2.78 9.95 -4.15
N GLY A 358 2.30 11.06 -4.71
CA GLY A 358 2.31 11.31 -6.14
C GLY A 358 3.70 11.32 -6.76
N GLU A 359 4.62 12.09 -6.17
CA GLU A 359 5.98 12.22 -6.71
C GLU A 359 6.81 10.96 -6.46
N TYR A 360 6.70 10.36 -5.26
CA TYR A 360 7.41 9.12 -4.96
C TYR A 360 6.99 7.99 -5.90
N THR A 361 5.67 7.79 -6.08
CA THR A 361 5.10 6.79 -6.99
C THR A 361 5.60 7.00 -8.43
N THR A 362 5.58 8.25 -8.92
CA THR A 362 6.08 8.57 -10.26
C THR A 362 7.57 8.25 -10.40
N ARG A 363 8.39 8.60 -9.40
CA ARG A 363 9.83 8.32 -9.43
C ARG A 363 10.19 6.86 -9.39
N LEU A 364 9.39 6.01 -8.75
CA LEU A 364 9.61 4.56 -8.82
C LEU A 364 9.61 4.08 -10.26
N ALA A 365 8.61 4.49 -11.07
CA ALA A 365 8.56 4.13 -12.49
C ALA A 365 9.76 4.69 -13.27
N GLU A 366 10.13 5.95 -13.05
CA GLU A 366 11.26 6.55 -13.74
C GLU A 366 12.61 5.93 -13.38
N GLN A 367 12.85 5.66 -12.10
CA GLN A 367 14.10 5.02 -11.67
C GLN A 367 14.18 3.58 -12.18
N HIS A 368 13.06 2.86 -12.15
CA HIS A 368 12.98 1.52 -12.72
C HIS A 368 13.30 1.53 -14.22
N ALA A 369 12.71 2.46 -15.00
CA ALA A 369 12.99 2.62 -16.42
C ALA A 369 14.43 3.02 -16.70
N ARG A 370 15.02 3.94 -15.91
CA ARG A 370 16.44 4.33 -16.03
C ARG A 370 17.39 3.16 -15.79
N ALA A 371 17.02 2.24 -14.89
CA ALA A 371 17.79 1.03 -14.60
C ALA A 371 17.58 -0.11 -15.63
N GLY A 372 16.81 0.14 -16.69
CA GLY A 372 16.54 -0.81 -17.78
C GLY A 372 15.34 -1.72 -17.54
N GLY A 373 14.52 -1.48 -16.51
CA GLY A 373 13.25 -2.13 -16.32
C GLY A 373 12.13 -1.51 -17.18
N ARG A 374 11.03 -2.24 -17.37
CA ARG A 374 9.85 -1.74 -18.09
C ARG A 374 8.84 -1.19 -17.09
N ALA A 375 8.48 0.09 -17.21
CA ALA A 375 7.56 0.75 -16.30
C ALA A 375 6.47 1.53 -17.03
N TYR A 376 5.30 1.61 -16.41
CA TYR A 376 4.13 2.35 -16.90
C TYR A 376 3.61 3.25 -15.79
N LEU A 377 3.10 4.43 -16.16
CA LEU A 377 2.54 5.39 -15.21
C LEU A 377 1.09 5.71 -15.58
N ALA A 378 0.22 5.65 -14.58
CA ALA A 378 -1.17 6.10 -14.66
C ALA A 378 -1.49 7.09 -13.54
N ARG A 379 -2.53 7.90 -13.75
CA ARG A 379 -3.11 8.80 -12.75
C ARG A 379 -4.62 8.67 -12.75
N PHE A 380 -5.20 8.63 -11.57
CA PHE A 380 -6.64 8.72 -11.41
C PHE A 380 -7.03 10.19 -11.26
N ALA A 381 -7.80 10.69 -12.24
CA ALA A 381 -8.13 12.10 -12.39
C ALA A 381 -9.67 12.33 -12.44
N ARG A 382 -10.45 11.31 -12.12
CA ARG A 382 -11.91 11.36 -12.21
C ARG A 382 -12.48 12.37 -11.23
N ARG A 383 -13.22 13.35 -11.73
CA ARG A 383 -14.00 14.30 -10.95
C ARG A 383 -15.47 14.24 -11.35
N ARG A 384 -16.38 14.36 -10.38
CA ARG A 384 -17.82 14.45 -10.60
C ARG A 384 -18.48 15.26 -9.49
N GLY A 385 -18.92 16.47 -9.81
CA GLY A 385 -19.45 17.40 -8.81
C GLY A 385 -18.41 17.69 -7.71
N ALA A 386 -18.74 17.41 -6.48
CA ALA A 386 -17.83 17.56 -5.34
C ALA A 386 -16.87 16.37 -5.16
N ALA A 387 -17.10 15.24 -5.88
CA ALA A 387 -16.24 14.08 -5.78
C ALA A 387 -14.86 14.32 -6.40
N ARG A 388 -13.82 14.10 -5.61
CA ARG A 388 -12.41 14.34 -5.95
C ARG A 388 -11.71 13.04 -6.31
N PRO A 389 -10.64 13.09 -7.11
CA PRO A 389 -9.71 11.96 -7.28
C PRO A 389 -8.77 11.86 -6.05
N TRP A 390 -9.33 11.48 -4.90
CA TRP A 390 -8.62 11.36 -3.64
C TRP A 390 -8.09 9.95 -3.38
N HIS A 391 -7.29 9.79 -2.36
CA HIS A 391 -6.72 8.49 -1.97
C HIS A 391 -7.79 7.39 -1.90
N THR A 392 -7.50 6.22 -2.43
CA THR A 392 -8.39 5.04 -2.48
C THR A 392 -9.53 5.12 -3.53
N ALA A 393 -9.88 6.31 -4.07
CA ALA A 393 -11.01 6.46 -4.98
C ALA A 393 -10.89 5.64 -6.28
N ASP A 394 -9.67 5.28 -6.69
CA ASP A 394 -9.37 4.48 -7.88
C ASP A 394 -9.62 2.97 -7.70
N ILE A 395 -9.61 2.48 -6.46
CA ILE A 395 -9.67 1.04 -6.17
C ILE A 395 -11.01 0.40 -6.56
N PRO A 396 -12.19 0.95 -6.19
CA PRO A 396 -13.46 0.40 -6.65
C PRO A 396 -13.57 0.36 -8.20
N PHE A 397 -12.92 1.31 -8.89
CA PHE A 397 -12.89 1.31 -10.38
C PHE A 397 -11.98 0.21 -10.92
N ALA A 398 -10.79 0.04 -10.37
CA ALA A 398 -9.83 -0.97 -10.81
C ALA A 398 -10.34 -2.40 -10.60
N PHE A 399 -11.07 -2.63 -9.50
CA PHE A 399 -11.67 -3.92 -9.17
C PHE A 399 -13.07 -4.15 -9.77
N GLY A 400 -13.73 -3.12 -10.31
CA GLY A 400 -15.09 -3.24 -10.82
C GLY A 400 -16.17 -3.32 -9.72
N ASN A 401 -15.85 -2.89 -8.50
CA ASN A 401 -16.70 -3.02 -7.31
C ASN A 401 -17.35 -1.68 -6.91
N LEU A 402 -17.88 -0.94 -7.90
CA LEU A 402 -18.48 0.37 -7.68
C LEU A 402 -19.74 0.36 -6.80
N ASP A 403 -20.40 -0.79 -6.69
CA ASP A 403 -21.60 -0.98 -5.87
C ASP A 403 -21.29 -1.66 -4.52
N ALA A 404 -20.00 -1.81 -4.16
CA ALA A 404 -19.59 -2.35 -2.87
C ALA A 404 -20.01 -1.43 -1.71
N VAL A 405 -20.22 -2.01 -0.54
CA VAL A 405 -20.54 -1.24 0.67
C VAL A 405 -19.41 -0.25 0.97
N GLY A 406 -19.75 1.04 1.09
CA GLY A 406 -18.79 2.12 1.32
C GLY A 406 -18.14 2.69 0.05
N ALA A 407 -18.30 2.06 -1.11
CA ALA A 407 -17.76 2.59 -2.37
C ALA A 407 -18.38 3.94 -2.74
N ASP A 408 -19.63 4.17 -2.41
CA ASP A 408 -20.34 5.44 -2.63
C ASP A 408 -19.65 6.63 -1.94
N PHE A 409 -19.10 6.42 -0.74
CA PHE A 409 -18.26 7.44 -0.09
C PHE A 409 -16.98 7.69 -0.89
N LEU A 410 -16.26 6.63 -1.26
CA LEU A 410 -14.98 6.74 -1.99
C LEU A 410 -15.14 7.42 -3.35
N ILE A 411 -16.21 7.11 -4.08
CA ILE A 411 -16.45 7.66 -5.42
C ILE A 411 -17.35 8.92 -5.41
N GLY A 412 -17.84 9.33 -4.24
CA GLY A 412 -18.66 10.55 -4.07
C GLY A 412 -20.09 10.40 -4.58
N GLY A 413 -20.74 9.28 -4.28
CA GLY A 413 -22.15 8.99 -4.54
C GLY A 413 -22.39 7.76 -5.41
N VAL A 414 -23.64 7.52 -5.81
CA VAL A 414 -24.03 6.37 -6.64
C VAL A 414 -23.34 6.44 -8.01
N PRO A 415 -22.71 5.34 -8.49
CA PRO A 415 -22.01 5.33 -9.78
C PRO A 415 -23.00 5.53 -10.95
N ASP A 416 -22.61 6.37 -11.90
CA ASP A 416 -23.34 6.58 -13.16
C ASP A 416 -22.74 5.76 -14.32
N ASP A 417 -23.29 5.92 -15.53
CA ASP A 417 -22.83 5.19 -16.72
C ASP A 417 -21.40 5.55 -17.12
N HIS A 418 -20.94 6.79 -16.88
CA HIS A 418 -19.55 7.20 -17.13
C HIS A 418 -18.60 6.54 -16.13
N ASP A 419 -18.98 6.45 -14.87
CA ASP A 419 -18.22 5.74 -13.84
C ASP A 419 -18.09 4.25 -14.18
N ARG A 420 -19.18 3.61 -14.55
CA ARG A 420 -19.18 2.20 -14.97
C ARG A 420 -18.34 1.97 -16.23
N ALA A 421 -18.38 2.91 -17.19
CA ALA A 421 -17.53 2.84 -18.37
C ALA A 421 -16.04 3.02 -18.03
N LEU A 422 -15.70 3.95 -17.12
CA LEU A 422 -14.34 4.13 -16.62
C LEU A 422 -13.84 2.87 -15.91
N SER A 423 -14.64 2.31 -15.01
CA SER A 423 -14.32 1.08 -14.28
C SER A 423 -14.01 -0.07 -15.23
N ARG A 424 -14.85 -0.30 -16.26
CA ARG A 424 -14.58 -1.34 -17.27
C ARG A 424 -13.25 -1.14 -17.99
N ARG A 425 -12.85 0.11 -18.29
CA ARG A 425 -11.56 0.41 -18.95
C ARG A 425 -10.39 0.16 -18.01
N MET A 426 -10.47 0.61 -16.75
CA MET A 426 -9.42 0.38 -15.75
C MET A 426 -9.23 -1.10 -15.47
N LEU A 427 -10.32 -1.82 -15.13
CA LEU A 427 -10.29 -3.25 -14.87
C LEU A 427 -9.68 -4.03 -16.04
N ARG A 428 -10.08 -3.71 -17.28
CA ARG A 428 -9.50 -4.34 -18.47
C ARG A 428 -8.00 -4.11 -18.57
N SER A 429 -7.52 -2.86 -18.41
CA SER A 429 -6.09 -2.55 -18.49
C SER A 429 -5.27 -3.24 -17.41
N TRP A 430 -5.82 -3.38 -16.18
CA TRP A 430 -5.16 -4.13 -15.10
C TRP A 430 -5.10 -5.62 -15.42
N ALA A 431 -6.19 -6.19 -15.94
CA ALA A 431 -6.25 -7.59 -16.36
C ALA A 431 -5.28 -7.86 -17.53
N ASP A 432 -5.25 -7.00 -18.53
CA ASP A 432 -4.36 -7.13 -19.71
C ASP A 432 -2.89 -7.01 -19.26
N PHE A 433 -2.55 -6.04 -18.39
CA PHE A 433 -1.20 -5.95 -17.83
C PHE A 433 -0.83 -7.19 -17.01
N ALA A 434 -1.73 -7.68 -16.16
CA ALA A 434 -1.48 -8.89 -15.37
C ALA A 434 -1.27 -10.12 -16.26
N ALA A 435 -1.97 -10.21 -17.38
CA ALA A 435 -1.85 -11.33 -18.32
C ALA A 435 -0.60 -11.23 -19.20
N THR A 436 -0.31 -10.03 -19.75
CA THR A 436 0.64 -9.85 -20.87
C THR A 436 1.81 -8.91 -20.57
N GLY A 437 1.67 -8.04 -19.56
CA GLY A 437 2.61 -6.95 -19.27
C GLY A 437 2.39 -5.69 -20.10
N ASP A 438 1.29 -5.60 -20.85
CA ASP A 438 0.92 -4.42 -21.63
C ASP A 438 -0.42 -3.86 -21.12
N PRO A 439 -0.44 -2.65 -20.53
CA PRO A 439 -1.66 -2.02 -20.04
C PRO A 439 -2.39 -1.19 -21.13
N GLY A 440 -1.85 -1.13 -22.35
CA GLY A 440 -2.45 -0.44 -23.50
C GLY A 440 -2.00 1.02 -23.69
N TRP A 441 -0.86 1.44 -23.11
CA TRP A 441 -0.22 2.74 -23.38
C TRP A 441 1.31 2.64 -23.33
N PRO A 442 2.05 3.66 -23.85
CA PRO A 442 3.52 3.62 -23.89
C PRO A 442 4.17 3.54 -22.52
N ALA A 443 5.27 2.78 -22.44
CA ALA A 443 6.11 2.69 -21.24
C ALA A 443 6.90 3.99 -21.01
N VAL A 444 7.25 4.24 -19.75
CA VAL A 444 8.21 5.28 -19.32
C VAL A 444 9.58 4.97 -19.89
N THR A 445 10.25 6.00 -20.38
CA THR A 445 11.63 5.92 -20.94
C THR A 445 12.55 6.91 -20.23
N VAL A 446 13.85 6.82 -20.53
CA VAL A 446 14.84 7.78 -20.00
C VAL A 446 14.55 9.23 -20.47
N GLY A 447 13.91 9.39 -21.63
CA GLY A 447 13.65 10.70 -22.25
C GLY A 447 12.21 11.21 -22.12
N ALA A 448 11.27 10.37 -21.71
CA ALA A 448 9.85 10.74 -21.60
C ALA A 448 9.12 9.91 -20.54
N THR A 449 8.20 10.58 -19.85
CA THR A 449 7.30 9.95 -18.85
C THR A 449 5.86 10.05 -19.34
N PRO A 450 5.42 9.13 -20.24
CA PRO A 450 4.02 9.10 -20.67
C PRO A 450 3.11 8.77 -19.50
N VAL A 451 1.97 9.47 -19.44
CA VAL A 451 0.99 9.31 -18.35
C VAL A 451 -0.39 9.03 -18.90
N LYS A 452 -0.97 7.91 -18.50
CA LYS A 452 -2.37 7.58 -18.70
C LYS A 452 -3.21 8.21 -17.59
N SER A 453 -4.06 9.17 -17.90
CA SER A 453 -4.99 9.78 -16.95
C SER A 453 -6.39 9.16 -17.11
N TRP A 454 -6.85 8.48 -16.05
CA TRP A 454 -8.17 7.88 -15.96
C TRP A 454 -9.21 8.93 -15.56
N ALA A 455 -10.09 9.27 -16.46
CA ALA A 455 -11.03 10.38 -16.29
C ALA A 455 -12.41 10.10 -16.93
N VAL A 456 -13.37 10.95 -16.60
CA VAL A 456 -14.70 11.00 -17.22
C VAL A 456 -14.88 12.35 -17.92
N PRO A 457 -15.50 12.40 -19.07
CA PRO A 457 -16.14 11.30 -19.84
C PRO A 457 -15.15 10.39 -20.57
N GLY A 458 -13.87 10.73 -20.65
CA GLY A 458 -12.86 9.95 -21.37
C GLY A 458 -11.46 10.16 -20.82
N ASP A 459 -10.60 9.19 -21.08
CA ASP A 459 -9.21 9.19 -20.61
C ASP A 459 -8.33 10.09 -21.47
N HIS A 460 -7.20 10.52 -20.87
CA HIS A 460 -6.17 11.28 -21.56
C HIS A 460 -4.84 10.54 -21.53
N LEU A 461 -4.06 10.64 -22.61
CA LEU A 461 -2.69 10.20 -22.67
C LEU A 461 -1.80 11.42 -22.90
N THR A 462 -0.97 11.74 -21.92
CA THR A 462 0.08 12.76 -22.02
C THR A 462 1.37 12.07 -22.43
N ALA A 463 2.01 12.56 -23.49
CA ALA A 463 3.22 11.93 -24.03
C ALA A 463 4.43 12.08 -23.10
N ASP A 464 4.51 13.20 -22.37
CA ASP A 464 5.53 13.44 -21.36
C ASP A 464 4.97 14.33 -20.25
N ASP A 465 5.24 13.95 -18.98
CA ASP A 465 4.76 14.69 -17.82
C ASP A 465 5.69 15.87 -17.49
N THR A 466 5.46 16.96 -18.17
CA THR A 466 6.17 18.24 -17.98
C THR A 466 5.37 19.23 -17.13
N SER A 467 4.46 18.78 -16.28
CA SER A 467 3.62 19.66 -15.47
C SER A 467 4.47 20.60 -14.59
N ALA A 468 4.03 21.86 -14.50
CA ALA A 468 4.70 22.87 -13.67
C ALA A 468 4.80 22.43 -12.20
N ARG A 469 3.78 21.76 -11.70
CA ARG A 469 3.73 21.22 -10.33
C ARG A 469 4.82 20.18 -10.10
N ARG A 470 5.02 19.27 -11.05
CA ARG A 470 6.07 18.27 -10.98
C ARG A 470 7.49 18.87 -11.08
N ALA A 471 7.64 19.94 -11.86
CA ALA A 471 8.93 20.62 -11.98
C ALA A 471 9.45 21.16 -10.64
N LEU A 472 8.56 21.49 -9.68
CA LEU A 472 8.92 21.95 -8.34
C LEU A 472 9.62 20.87 -7.50
N TRP A 473 9.40 19.60 -7.80
CA TRP A 473 9.97 18.47 -7.06
C TRP A 473 11.31 17.99 -7.60
N ARG A 474 11.79 18.51 -8.73
CA ARG A 474 12.98 18.01 -9.43
C ARG A 474 14.19 17.82 -8.51
N ASP A 475 14.43 18.76 -7.62
CA ASP A 475 15.59 18.78 -6.73
C ASP A 475 15.30 18.24 -5.32
N VAL A 476 14.09 17.77 -5.06
CA VAL A 476 13.71 17.17 -3.78
C VAL A 476 14.15 15.71 -3.74
N ARG A 477 14.78 15.30 -2.64
CA ARG A 477 15.18 13.90 -2.39
C ARG A 477 14.32 13.28 -1.31
N PHE A 478 14.05 12.00 -1.46
CA PHE A 478 13.37 11.19 -0.47
C PHE A 478 14.41 10.43 0.36
N ASP A 479 14.46 10.72 1.65
CA ASP A 479 15.36 10.07 2.62
C ASP A 479 14.55 9.26 3.64
N LEU A 480 15.22 8.35 4.33
CA LEU A 480 14.61 7.62 5.44
C LEU A 480 14.22 8.56 6.57
N LEU A 481 13.11 8.28 7.23
CA LEU A 481 12.71 8.96 8.45
C LEU A 481 13.62 8.52 9.61
N ARG A 482 14.13 9.50 10.38
CA ARG A 482 15.09 9.27 11.47
C ARG A 482 14.63 9.92 12.77
N SER A 483 14.97 9.32 13.89
CA SER A 483 14.72 9.90 15.22
C SER A 483 15.40 11.28 15.35
N GLY A 484 14.67 12.24 15.96
CA GLY A 484 15.18 13.60 16.17
C GLY A 484 15.27 14.46 14.91
N GLN A 485 14.74 14.02 13.79
CA GLN A 485 14.63 14.78 12.54
C GLN A 485 13.17 15.08 12.21
N THR A 486 12.90 16.27 11.70
CA THR A 486 11.68 16.58 10.97
C THR A 486 11.83 15.99 9.57
N ALA A 487 10.93 15.18 9.11
CA ALA A 487 10.76 14.45 7.84
C ALA A 487 11.96 14.16 6.91
N GLY A 488 11.87 13.08 6.14
CA GLY A 488 12.90 12.55 5.23
C GLY A 488 13.00 13.21 3.84
N LEU A 489 12.65 14.51 3.68
CA LEU A 489 12.79 15.22 2.41
C LEU A 489 13.94 16.24 2.50
N ARG A 490 14.77 16.34 1.45
CA ARG A 490 15.84 17.35 1.35
C ARG A 490 15.78 18.07 0.02
N ALA A 491 16.06 19.39 0.03
CA ALA A 491 16.42 20.11 -1.18
C ALA A 491 17.77 19.61 -1.68
N GLY A 492 17.89 19.33 -2.99
CA GLY A 492 19.15 18.92 -3.61
C GLY A 492 20.13 20.09 -3.64
N GLY A 493 21.09 20.14 -2.72
CA GLY A 493 22.08 21.23 -2.65
C GLY A 493 23.11 21.06 -1.54
N ASP A 494 22.82 20.33 -0.49
CA ASP A 494 23.78 20.06 0.58
C ASP A 494 24.53 18.74 0.33
N SER A 495 25.58 18.82 -0.49
CA SER A 495 26.67 17.84 -0.50
C SER A 495 27.60 18.16 0.67
N GLY A 496 27.23 17.77 1.85
CA GLY A 496 28.02 17.91 3.06
C GLY A 496 28.40 16.56 3.62
N ALA A 497 29.70 16.24 3.46
CA ALA A 497 30.62 15.29 4.10
C ALA A 497 30.07 13.94 4.61
#